data_ad25fd7b0fd07e18810b443c77080d74
#
_entry.id   ad25fd7b0fd07e18810b443c77080d74
#
_cell.length_a   1.000
_cell.length_b   1.000
_cell.length_c   1.000
_cell.angle_alpha   90.00
_cell.angle_beta   90.00
_cell.angle_gamma   90.00
#
_symmetry.space_group_name_H-M   'P 1'
#
loop_
_entity.id
_entity.type
_entity.pdbx_description
1 polymer ?
#
loop_
_entity_poly.entity_id
_entity_poly.type
_entity_poly.pdbx_seq_one_letter_code
_entity_poly.pdbx_strand_id
1 'polypeptide(L)'
;MVPDPNKTCLGMEYFCTEGDEIWKLSDVELIDLATRELARLGLAAQRDVEDGVVIRQPKAYPVYDSEYRQHLKTIQSFLSTIENLQTVGRNGMHRYNNQDHSMLTAMLAVRNILGENHDLWEVNTERSYYEEFTTDTSKNKSKSYLSSK
;
A
#
# COMPACT_ATOMS: atom_id res chain seq x y z
N MET A 1 -6.20 -17.76 4.48
CA MET A 1 -7.08 -18.92 4.71
C MET A 1 -6.18 -20.07 5.12
N VAL A 2 -6.35 -20.55 6.33
CA VAL A 2 -5.54 -21.63 6.91
C VAL A 2 -6.38 -22.89 6.89
N PRO A 3 -5.85 -24.02 6.37
CA PRO A 3 -6.65 -25.26 6.25
C PRO A 3 -7.03 -25.88 7.60
N ASP A 4 -6.17 -25.73 8.62
CA ASP A 4 -6.42 -26.22 9.97
C ASP A 4 -7.28 -25.23 10.77
N PRO A 5 -8.47 -25.59 11.24
CA PRO A 5 -9.35 -24.68 12.00
C PRO A 5 -8.78 -24.30 13.38
N ASN A 6 -7.79 -25.00 13.89
CA ASN A 6 -7.15 -24.69 15.16
C ASN A 6 -5.94 -23.76 15.01
N LYS A 7 -5.61 -23.35 13.78
CA LYS A 7 -4.48 -22.48 13.47
C LYS A 7 -4.92 -21.20 12.82
N THR A 8 -4.10 -20.19 12.94
CA THR A 8 -4.27 -18.93 12.21
C THR A 8 -2.95 -18.51 11.56
N CYS A 9 -3.02 -17.55 10.64
CA CYS A 9 -1.85 -16.95 10.03
C CYS A 9 -1.91 -15.44 10.28
N LEU A 10 -0.80 -14.88 10.73
CA LEU A 10 -0.65 -13.44 10.92
C LEU A 10 0.35 -12.91 9.91
N GLY A 11 -0.01 -11.85 9.19
CA GLY A 11 0.90 -11.10 8.35
C GLY A 11 1.53 -9.97 9.15
N MET A 12 2.86 -9.89 9.15
CA MET A 12 3.60 -8.79 9.72
C MET A 12 4.34 -8.05 8.61
N GLU A 13 4.08 -6.75 8.47
CA GLU A 13 4.70 -5.92 7.45
C GLU A 13 5.79 -5.06 8.06
N TYR A 14 7.00 -5.16 7.52
CA TYR A 14 8.14 -4.34 7.87
C TYR A 14 8.49 -3.41 6.71
N PHE A 15 8.21 -2.13 6.89
CA PHE A 15 8.58 -1.10 5.91
C PHE A 15 10.06 -0.76 6.08
N CYS A 16 10.84 -1.02 5.05
CA CYS A 16 12.27 -0.84 5.06
C CYS A 16 12.78 -0.43 3.69
N THR A 17 13.98 0.10 3.67
CA THR A 17 14.70 0.39 2.42
C THR A 17 15.58 -0.80 2.05
N GLU A 18 15.64 -1.12 0.76
CA GLU A 18 16.51 -2.18 0.28
C GLU A 18 17.97 -1.90 0.70
N GLY A 19 18.55 -2.84 1.43
CA GLY A 19 19.92 -2.74 1.94
C GLY A 19 20.08 -2.18 3.36
N ASP A 20 19.01 -1.80 4.05
CA ASP A 20 19.07 -1.44 5.47
C ASP A 20 19.23 -2.67 6.39
N GLU A 21 19.27 -2.43 7.72
CA GLU A 21 19.50 -3.48 8.71
C GLU A 21 18.42 -4.56 8.69
N ILE A 22 17.15 -4.17 8.62
CA ILE A 22 16.02 -5.11 8.59
C ILE A 22 16.05 -5.91 7.28
N TRP A 23 16.31 -5.27 6.14
CA TRP A 23 16.38 -5.94 4.85
C TRP A 23 17.47 -7.02 4.80
N LYS A 24 18.58 -6.81 5.51
CA LYS A 24 19.74 -7.72 5.54
C LYS A 24 19.60 -8.89 6.48
N LEU A 25 18.64 -8.85 7.42
CA LEU A 25 18.42 -9.98 8.34
C LEU A 25 18.13 -11.25 7.53
N SER A 26 18.63 -12.36 8.00
CA SER A 26 18.22 -13.67 7.48
C SER A 26 16.76 -13.96 7.79
N ASP A 27 16.16 -14.90 7.09
CA ASP A 27 14.77 -15.28 7.34
C ASP A 27 14.56 -15.75 8.78
N VAL A 28 15.51 -16.50 9.32
CA VAL A 28 15.47 -16.98 10.71
C VAL A 28 15.48 -15.81 11.70
N GLU A 29 16.34 -14.81 11.49
CA GLU A 29 16.43 -13.64 12.35
C GLU A 29 15.15 -12.78 12.26
N LEU A 30 14.56 -12.64 11.08
CA LEU A 30 13.30 -11.93 10.90
C LEU A 30 12.12 -12.66 11.55
N ILE A 31 12.05 -13.98 11.44
CA ILE A 31 11.01 -14.80 12.10
C ILE A 31 11.15 -14.69 13.62
N ASP A 32 12.37 -14.74 14.13
CA ASP A 32 12.62 -14.59 15.57
C ASP A 32 12.25 -13.17 16.07
N LEU A 33 12.59 -12.13 15.30
CA LEU A 33 12.17 -10.77 15.58
C LEU A 33 10.64 -10.65 15.63
N ALA A 34 9.96 -11.13 14.60
CA ALA A 34 8.50 -11.11 14.47
C ALA A 34 7.83 -11.85 15.62
N THR A 35 8.37 -13.01 15.99
CA THR A 35 7.86 -13.84 17.11
C THR A 35 7.96 -13.11 18.45
N ARG A 36 9.07 -12.42 18.71
CA ARG A 36 9.23 -11.59 19.92
C ARG A 36 8.27 -10.39 19.92
N GLU A 37 8.07 -9.76 18.80
CA GLU A 37 7.18 -8.61 18.69
C GLU A 37 5.71 -9.01 18.84
N LEU A 38 5.27 -10.12 18.27
CA LEU A 38 3.94 -10.68 18.50
C LEU A 38 3.68 -10.92 19.99
N ALA A 39 4.65 -11.49 20.69
CA ALA A 39 4.52 -11.72 22.13
C ALA A 39 4.49 -10.41 22.93
N ARG A 40 5.30 -9.43 22.54
CA ARG A 40 5.32 -8.09 23.15
C ARG A 40 4.01 -7.33 22.96
N LEU A 41 3.37 -7.49 21.81
CA LEU A 41 2.06 -6.92 21.51
C LEU A 41 0.90 -7.68 22.18
N GLY A 42 1.16 -8.84 22.77
CA GLY A 42 0.14 -9.68 23.38
C GLY A 42 -0.78 -10.39 22.38
N LEU A 43 -0.36 -10.51 21.12
CA LEU A 43 -1.14 -11.14 20.06
C LEU A 43 -0.97 -12.67 20.04
N ALA A 44 0.21 -13.17 20.38
CA ALA A 44 0.50 -14.59 20.51
C ALA A 44 1.67 -14.80 21.49
N ALA A 45 1.71 -15.91 22.21
CA ALA A 45 2.92 -16.26 22.96
C ALA A 45 3.98 -16.85 21.99
N GLN A 46 5.26 -16.65 22.28
CA GLN A 46 6.34 -17.17 21.43
C GLN A 46 6.23 -18.68 21.16
N ARG A 47 5.82 -19.44 22.20
CA ARG A 47 5.62 -20.90 22.11
C ARG A 47 4.47 -21.31 21.17
N ASP A 48 3.56 -20.38 20.84
CA ASP A 48 2.39 -20.64 20.00
C ASP A 48 2.70 -20.41 18.50
N VAL A 49 3.88 -19.87 18.19
CA VAL A 49 4.36 -19.70 16.83
C VAL A 49 5.00 -21.00 16.36
N GLU A 50 4.39 -21.65 15.40
CA GLU A 50 4.83 -22.96 14.89
C GLU A 50 5.80 -22.81 13.72
N ASP A 51 5.55 -21.85 12.82
CA ASP A 51 6.31 -21.65 11.59
C ASP A 51 6.22 -20.22 11.11
N GLY A 52 7.13 -19.82 10.23
CA GLY A 52 7.15 -18.51 9.62
C GLY A 52 7.78 -18.52 8.22
N VAL A 53 7.28 -17.67 7.34
CA VAL A 53 7.81 -17.47 6.00
C VAL A 53 8.11 -15.99 5.79
N VAL A 54 9.27 -15.68 5.25
CA VAL A 54 9.67 -14.31 4.90
C VAL A 54 9.54 -14.08 3.41
N ILE A 55 8.82 -13.04 3.05
CA ILE A 55 8.70 -12.60 1.66
C ILE A 55 9.28 -11.18 1.57
N ARG A 56 10.31 -11.00 0.75
CA ARG A 56 10.89 -9.70 0.44
C ARG A 56 10.34 -9.21 -0.89
N GLN A 57 9.63 -8.09 -0.83
CA GLN A 57 9.05 -7.46 -2.00
C GLN A 57 9.80 -6.18 -2.33
N PRO A 58 10.75 -6.17 -3.26
CA PRO A 58 11.38 -4.95 -3.72
C PRO A 58 10.38 -4.09 -4.48
N LYS A 59 10.51 -2.77 -4.37
CA LYS A 59 9.64 -1.80 -5.05
C LYS A 59 8.15 -2.03 -4.79
N ALA A 60 7.79 -2.35 -3.54
CA ALA A 60 6.43 -2.70 -3.15
C ALA A 60 5.44 -1.54 -3.36
N TYR A 61 5.90 -0.30 -3.22
CA TYR A 61 5.06 0.90 -3.31
C TYR A 61 5.59 1.89 -4.34
N PRO A 62 4.70 2.54 -5.13
CA PRO A 62 5.05 3.72 -5.90
C PRO A 62 5.48 4.85 -4.95
N VAL A 63 6.41 5.69 -5.39
CA VAL A 63 6.79 6.90 -4.66
C VAL A 63 5.91 8.06 -5.14
N TYR A 64 5.18 8.68 -4.21
CA TYR A 64 4.31 9.83 -4.46
C TYR A 64 5.00 11.10 -3.94
N ASP A 65 5.94 11.63 -4.70
CA ASP A 65 6.60 12.90 -4.40
C ASP A 65 5.71 14.11 -4.74
N SER A 66 6.21 15.32 -4.52
CA SER A 66 5.44 16.53 -4.76
C SER A 66 5.12 16.79 -6.25
N GLU A 67 5.87 16.19 -7.16
CA GLU A 67 5.78 16.43 -8.61
C GLU A 67 5.11 15.30 -9.37
N TYR A 68 4.89 14.14 -8.74
CA TYR A 68 4.38 12.94 -9.42
C TYR A 68 3.09 13.18 -10.18
N ARG A 69 2.20 14.04 -9.67
CA ARG A 69 0.91 14.35 -10.31
C ARG A 69 1.08 15.03 -11.66
N GLN A 70 2.05 15.93 -11.78
CA GLN A 70 2.34 16.62 -13.03
C GLN A 70 2.90 15.64 -14.07
N HIS A 71 3.83 14.79 -13.65
CA HIS A 71 4.39 13.75 -14.50
C HIS A 71 3.33 12.73 -14.92
N LEU A 72 2.51 12.29 -13.98
CA LEU A 72 1.41 11.37 -14.24
C LEU A 72 0.41 11.94 -15.25
N LYS A 73 0.03 13.21 -15.11
CA LYS A 73 -0.87 13.89 -16.05
C LYS A 73 -0.29 13.94 -17.48
N THR A 74 1.01 14.15 -17.62
CA THR A 74 1.69 14.11 -18.91
C THR A 74 1.62 12.72 -19.54
N ILE A 75 1.87 11.68 -18.76
CA ILE A 75 1.77 10.28 -19.18
C ILE A 75 0.32 9.94 -19.57
N GLN A 76 -0.65 10.31 -18.75
CA GLN A 76 -2.08 10.10 -19.03
C GLN A 76 -2.50 10.75 -20.36
N SER A 77 -2.08 12.01 -20.59
CA SER A 77 -2.39 12.73 -21.81
C SER A 77 -1.83 12.04 -23.05
N PHE A 78 -0.65 11.43 -22.94
CA PHE A 78 -0.09 10.63 -24.03
C PHE A 78 -0.86 9.31 -24.20
N LEU A 79 -1.08 8.57 -23.12
CA LEU A 79 -1.76 7.27 -23.18
C LEU A 79 -3.19 7.39 -23.69
N SER A 80 -3.90 8.50 -23.41
CA SER A 80 -5.25 8.75 -23.91
C SER A 80 -5.33 8.92 -25.43
N THR A 81 -4.21 9.11 -26.12
CA THR A 81 -4.17 9.14 -27.60
C THR A 81 -4.17 7.74 -28.24
N ILE A 82 -4.03 6.70 -27.42
CA ILE A 82 -3.95 5.31 -27.89
C ILE A 82 -5.30 4.64 -27.62
N GLU A 83 -6.11 4.50 -28.66
CA GLU A 83 -7.51 4.05 -28.55
C GLU A 83 -7.69 2.65 -27.95
N ASN A 84 -6.74 1.74 -28.19
CA ASN A 84 -6.82 0.35 -27.76
C ASN A 84 -5.94 0.04 -26.54
N LEU A 85 -5.59 1.04 -25.76
CA LEU A 85 -4.79 0.88 -24.53
C LEU A 85 -5.53 1.46 -23.33
N GLN A 86 -5.68 0.66 -22.28
CA GLN A 86 -6.17 1.10 -20.99
C GLN A 86 -5.23 0.62 -19.89
N THR A 87 -4.91 1.49 -18.94
CA THR A 87 -4.08 1.15 -17.78
C THR A 87 -4.97 0.95 -16.57
N VAL A 88 -4.71 -0.10 -15.80
CA VAL A 88 -5.53 -0.51 -14.65
C VAL A 88 -4.68 -0.86 -13.44
N GLY A 89 -5.29 -0.82 -12.27
CA GLY A 89 -4.68 -1.28 -11.03
C GLY A 89 -3.70 -0.27 -10.42
N ARG A 90 -2.94 -0.73 -9.43
CA ARG A 90 -2.04 0.11 -8.64
C ARG A 90 -0.85 0.62 -9.45
N ASN A 91 -0.09 -0.29 -10.05
CA ASN A 91 1.12 0.07 -10.77
C ASN A 91 0.82 0.65 -12.15
N GLY A 92 -0.17 0.10 -12.87
CA GLY A 92 -0.54 0.58 -14.20
C GLY A 92 -1.09 2.01 -14.20
N MET A 93 -1.71 2.42 -13.11
CA MET A 93 -2.23 3.78 -12.95
C MET A 93 -1.34 4.68 -12.08
N HIS A 94 -0.25 4.15 -11.53
CA HIS A 94 0.59 4.84 -10.53
C HIS A 94 -0.27 5.51 -9.44
N ARG A 95 -1.18 4.73 -8.86
CA ARG A 95 -2.18 5.20 -7.91
C ARG A 95 -2.30 4.23 -6.75
N TYR A 96 -2.55 4.73 -5.52
CA TYR A 96 -2.67 3.91 -4.33
C TYR A 96 -3.99 3.11 -4.33
N ASN A 97 -4.13 2.23 -5.30
CA ASN A 97 -5.28 1.34 -5.41
C ASN A 97 -5.08 0.09 -4.55
N ASN A 98 -6.06 -0.23 -3.72
CA ASN A 98 -6.17 -1.51 -3.04
C ASN A 98 -6.73 -2.57 -3.99
N GLN A 99 -6.95 -3.79 -3.52
CA GLN A 99 -7.40 -4.90 -4.36
C GLN A 99 -8.76 -4.62 -5.02
N ASP A 100 -9.71 -4.09 -4.25
CA ASP A 100 -11.04 -3.71 -4.70
C ASP A 100 -10.99 -2.66 -5.82
N HIS A 101 -10.22 -1.60 -5.66
CA HIS A 101 -10.03 -0.58 -6.68
C HIS A 101 -9.35 -1.15 -7.94
N SER A 102 -8.35 -2.01 -7.76
CA SER A 102 -7.65 -2.66 -8.88
C SER A 102 -8.57 -3.58 -9.66
N MET A 103 -9.41 -4.34 -8.98
CA MET A 103 -10.44 -5.18 -9.60
C MET A 103 -11.48 -4.33 -10.33
N LEU A 104 -11.98 -3.27 -9.69
CA LEU A 104 -12.99 -2.40 -10.30
C LEU A 104 -12.46 -1.71 -11.56
N THR A 105 -11.23 -1.17 -11.53
CA THR A 105 -10.63 -0.56 -12.73
C THR A 105 -10.50 -1.56 -13.88
N ALA A 106 -10.14 -2.82 -13.59
CA ALA A 106 -10.07 -3.87 -14.60
C ALA A 106 -11.47 -4.22 -15.17
N MET A 107 -12.48 -4.32 -14.31
CA MET A 107 -13.86 -4.58 -14.74
C MET A 107 -14.40 -3.46 -15.64
N LEU A 108 -14.16 -2.19 -15.27
CA LEU A 108 -14.58 -1.04 -16.06
C LEU A 108 -13.81 -0.95 -17.40
N ALA A 109 -12.52 -1.31 -17.42
CA ALA A 109 -11.74 -1.40 -18.64
C ALA A 109 -12.34 -2.42 -19.63
N VAL A 110 -12.75 -3.60 -19.13
CA VAL A 110 -13.42 -4.60 -19.96
C VAL A 110 -14.76 -4.07 -20.51
N ARG A 111 -15.54 -3.36 -19.70
CA ARG A 111 -16.80 -2.74 -20.15
C ARG A 111 -16.55 -1.70 -21.23
N ASN A 112 -15.50 -0.89 -21.10
CA ASN A 112 -15.10 0.05 -22.16
C ASN A 112 -14.76 -0.68 -23.48
N ILE A 113 -14.05 -1.80 -23.41
CA ILE A 113 -13.77 -2.64 -24.59
C ILE A 113 -15.07 -3.15 -25.23
N LEU A 114 -16.10 -3.41 -24.43
CA LEU A 114 -17.40 -3.85 -24.88
C LEU A 114 -18.33 -2.71 -25.35
N GLY A 115 -17.84 -1.47 -25.38
CA GLY A 115 -18.53 -0.29 -25.92
C GLY A 115 -19.16 0.63 -24.87
N GLU A 116 -18.93 0.40 -23.58
CA GLU A 116 -19.25 1.39 -22.54
C GLU A 116 -18.16 2.48 -22.49
N ASN A 117 -18.41 3.54 -21.74
CA ASN A 117 -17.48 4.67 -21.60
C ASN A 117 -17.35 5.09 -20.12
N HIS A 118 -16.47 4.44 -19.40
CA HIS A 118 -16.16 4.74 -17.99
C HIS A 118 -14.79 5.42 -17.88
N ASP A 119 -14.70 6.45 -17.07
CA ASP A 119 -13.42 7.02 -16.69
C ASP A 119 -12.81 6.18 -15.55
N LEU A 120 -11.75 5.42 -15.84
CA LEU A 120 -11.06 4.59 -14.88
C LEU A 120 -10.35 5.41 -13.79
N TRP A 121 -10.08 6.69 -14.08
CA TRP A 121 -9.40 7.59 -13.16
C TRP A 121 -10.33 8.19 -12.09
N GLU A 122 -11.65 8.03 -12.25
CA GLU A 122 -12.63 8.35 -11.21
C GLU A 122 -12.72 7.30 -10.10
N VAL A 123 -12.13 6.12 -10.30
CA VAL A 123 -12.03 5.11 -9.25
C VAL A 123 -11.02 5.54 -8.20
N ASN A 124 -11.40 5.42 -6.90
CA ASN A 124 -10.54 5.79 -5.77
C ASN A 124 -10.10 7.27 -5.81
N THR A 125 -11.08 8.18 -5.76
CA THR A 125 -10.85 9.63 -5.69
C THR A 125 -10.77 10.14 -4.24
N GLU A 126 -11.05 9.30 -3.25
CA GLU A 126 -11.05 9.69 -1.84
C GLU A 126 -9.63 9.91 -1.32
N ARG A 127 -9.35 11.14 -0.89
CA ARG A 127 -8.02 11.54 -0.38
C ARG A 127 -7.59 10.78 0.88
N SER A 128 -8.53 10.22 1.65
CA SER A 128 -8.26 9.45 2.86
C SER A 128 -7.50 8.14 2.60
N TYR A 129 -7.56 7.61 1.37
CA TYR A 129 -6.80 6.44 0.94
C TYR A 129 -5.38 6.77 0.48
N TYR A 130 -5.07 8.05 0.25
CA TYR A 130 -3.73 8.45 -0.11
C TYR A 130 -2.98 8.76 1.18
N GLU A 131 -1.94 8.02 1.48
CA GLU A 131 -0.90 8.41 2.43
C GLU A 131 -0.06 9.55 1.83
N GLU A 132 -0.73 10.57 1.31
CA GLU A 132 -0.08 11.77 0.86
C GLU A 132 0.30 12.58 2.10
N PHE A 133 1.57 12.59 2.44
CA PHE A 133 2.10 13.57 3.38
C PHE A 133 1.86 14.96 2.78
N THR A 134 0.79 15.59 3.19
CA THR A 134 0.64 17.03 2.99
C THR A 134 1.69 17.70 3.87
N THR A 135 2.80 18.08 3.26
CA THR A 135 3.69 19.08 3.84
C THR A 135 2.98 20.42 3.81
N ASP A 136 1.92 20.55 4.58
CA ASP A 136 1.28 21.84 4.83
C ASP A 136 2.12 22.56 5.89
N THR A 137 3.20 23.19 5.45
CA THR A 137 4.10 24.04 6.24
C THR A 137 3.44 25.34 6.70
N SER A 138 2.12 25.46 6.66
CA SER A 138 1.41 26.73 6.93
C SER A 138 0.48 26.74 8.12
N LYS A 139 0.52 25.78 9.06
CA LYS A 139 -0.25 25.92 10.31
C LYS A 139 0.46 25.32 11.52
N ASN A 140 1.65 25.83 11.83
CA ASN A 140 2.18 25.74 13.18
C ASN A 140 1.63 26.91 14.00
N LYS A 141 0.36 26.89 14.36
CA LYS A 141 -0.19 27.73 15.44
C LYS A 141 -0.40 26.83 16.65
N SER A 142 0.58 26.93 17.53
CA SER A 142 0.51 26.54 18.93
C SER A 142 -0.91 26.67 19.51
N LYS A 143 -1.52 25.56 19.91
CA LYS A 143 -2.46 25.56 21.02
C LYS A 143 -1.82 24.84 22.17
N SER A 144 -1.21 25.65 23.04
CA SER A 144 -0.87 25.28 24.41
C SER A 144 -2.17 24.94 25.15
N TYR A 145 -2.36 23.66 25.44
CA TYR A 145 -3.28 23.26 26.52
C TYR A 145 -2.44 22.89 27.74
N LEU A 146 -1.96 23.93 28.40
CA LEU A 146 -1.58 23.90 29.80
C LEU A 146 -2.25 25.10 30.44
N SER A 147 -3.31 24.90 31.18
CA SER A 147 -3.60 25.40 32.51
C SER A 147 -5.07 25.28 32.82
N SER A 148 -5.29 24.71 33.89
CA SER A 148 -6.12 25.04 35.05
C SER A 148 -7.13 23.98 35.43
N LYS A 149 -6.82 23.55 36.57
CA LYS A 149 -7.48 23.02 37.76
C LYS A 149 -7.61 21.53 37.84
#